data_a7037bb90bb75bc428f442c536623e4b
#
_entry.id   a7037bb90bb75bc428f442c536623e4b
#
_cell.length_a   1.000
_cell.length_b   1.000
_cell.length_c   1.000
_cell.angle_alpha   90.00
_cell.angle_beta   90.00
_cell.angle_gamma   90.00
#
_symmetry.space_group_name_H-M   'P 1'
#
loop_
_entity.id
_entity.type
_entity.pdbx_description
1 polymer ?
#
loop_
_entity_poly.entity_id
_entity_poly.type
_entity_poly.pdbx_seq_one_letter_code
_entity_poly.pdbx_strand_id
1 'polypeptide(L)'
;MRSLPSSFTRKLRRQVAANDRVSQLIPDPVNAELHVDSVSYQWPNGHHSLNRCSLTISKPGLWMLVGSNGSGKSTLFRLVTGLLQPQVGSIYCQRSSALVFQNPDHQLLLPSCGSDLMLGIRPNQSMDQRRKKVEALLNQLGLHGLAKRPIHTLSGGQKQRLAIAGALASDARLLLLDEPTALLDPQGQRTVLNTVRELCHDPVKPITAFWITHRLDELSQADGAAQMSMGRIGPWTSGPELGQRLQFGRFSK
;
A
#
# COMPACT_ATOMS: atom_id res chain seq x y z
N MET A 1 6.38 -34.59 45.13
CA MET A 1 5.74 -33.55 44.32
C MET A 1 5.17 -32.48 45.21
N ARG A 2 5.80 -31.33 45.31
CA ARG A 2 5.31 -30.20 46.12
C ARG A 2 4.42 -29.31 45.26
N SER A 3 3.15 -29.18 45.65
CA SER A 3 2.18 -28.27 44.98
C SER A 3 2.53 -26.82 45.26
N LEU A 4 2.53 -25.99 44.23
CA LEU A 4 2.75 -24.54 44.31
C LEU A 4 1.63 -23.85 45.10
N PRO A 5 1.92 -22.81 45.90
CA PRO A 5 0.93 -22.09 46.76
C PRO A 5 -0.14 -21.40 45.89
N SER A 6 -1.40 -21.48 46.35
CA SER A 6 -2.58 -20.93 45.65
C SER A 6 -2.54 -19.42 45.39
N SER A 7 -1.70 -18.67 46.13
CA SER A 7 -1.46 -17.24 45.92
C SER A 7 -0.64 -16.92 44.68
N PHE A 8 0.24 -17.83 44.25
CA PHE A 8 1.08 -17.67 43.07
C PHE A 8 0.28 -17.86 41.77
N THR A 9 -0.63 -18.84 41.77
CA THR A 9 -1.56 -19.10 40.66
C THR A 9 -2.57 -17.97 40.49
N ARG A 10 -2.99 -17.27 41.53
CA ARG A 10 -3.88 -16.12 41.44
C ARG A 10 -3.19 -14.86 40.88
N LYS A 11 -1.91 -14.69 41.19
CA LYS A 11 -1.11 -13.56 40.66
C LYS A 11 -0.79 -13.74 39.17
N LEU A 12 -0.46 -14.97 38.74
CA LEU A 12 -0.27 -15.31 37.33
C LEU A 12 -1.56 -15.14 36.51
N ARG A 13 -2.71 -15.60 37.04
CA ARG A 13 -4.01 -15.40 36.34
C ARG A 13 -4.41 -13.92 36.22
N ARG A 14 -4.04 -13.06 37.20
CA ARG A 14 -4.27 -11.62 37.09
C ARG A 14 -3.32 -10.92 36.10
N GLN A 15 -2.08 -11.39 35.98
CA GLN A 15 -1.15 -10.89 34.98
C GLN A 15 -1.53 -11.34 33.56
N VAL A 16 -1.97 -12.58 33.39
CA VAL A 16 -2.49 -13.10 32.10
C VAL A 16 -3.76 -12.34 31.69
N ALA A 17 -4.72 -12.12 32.61
CA ALA A 17 -5.94 -11.37 32.30
C ALA A 17 -5.70 -9.87 32.08
N ALA A 18 -4.63 -9.28 32.62
CA ALA A 18 -4.23 -7.90 32.31
C ALA A 18 -3.52 -7.82 30.96
N ASN A 19 -2.72 -8.82 30.58
CA ASN A 19 -2.12 -8.94 29.24
C ASN A 19 -3.19 -9.20 28.16
N ASP A 20 -4.24 -9.99 28.44
CA ASP A 20 -5.33 -10.22 27.48
C ASP A 20 -6.14 -8.96 27.16
N ARG A 21 -6.24 -8.00 28.10
CA ARG A 21 -6.89 -6.71 27.85
C ARG A 21 -6.01 -5.72 27.07
N VAL A 22 -4.68 -5.86 27.16
CA VAL A 22 -3.72 -5.06 26.40
C VAL A 22 -3.51 -5.65 25.01
N SER A 23 -3.58 -6.99 24.86
CA SER A 23 -3.48 -7.67 23.56
C SER A 23 -4.71 -7.43 22.66
N GLN A 24 -5.87 -7.01 23.21
CA GLN A 24 -7.03 -6.59 22.40
C GLN A 24 -6.89 -5.19 21.76
N LEU A 25 -5.87 -4.41 22.15
CA LEU A 25 -5.57 -3.08 21.61
C LEU A 25 -4.39 -3.07 20.60
N ILE A 26 -3.63 -4.16 20.52
CA ILE A 26 -2.60 -4.34 19.48
C ILE A 26 -3.22 -5.26 18.43
N PRO A 27 -3.45 -4.80 17.18
CA PRO A 27 -3.92 -5.68 16.11
C PRO A 27 -2.97 -6.87 16.03
N ASP A 28 -3.52 -8.08 16.04
CA ASP A 28 -2.74 -9.31 15.89
C ASP A 28 -1.91 -9.20 14.59
N PRO A 29 -0.57 -9.16 14.63
CA PRO A 29 0.27 -8.97 13.47
C PRO A 29 0.04 -10.07 12.41
N VAL A 30 -0.45 -11.22 12.82
CA VAL A 30 -0.75 -12.37 11.93
C VAL A 30 -1.97 -12.10 11.05
N ASN A 31 -2.89 -11.22 11.46
CA ASN A 31 -4.11 -10.89 10.71
C ASN A 31 -4.06 -9.53 10.00
N ALA A 32 -2.97 -8.79 10.11
CA ALA A 32 -2.84 -7.50 9.46
C ALA A 32 -2.49 -7.64 7.97
N GLU A 33 -3.09 -6.82 7.10
CA GLU A 33 -2.72 -6.70 5.69
C GLU A 33 -1.25 -6.30 5.51
N LEU A 34 -0.79 -5.38 6.37
CA LEU A 34 0.61 -4.94 6.49
C LEU A 34 0.92 -4.61 7.94
N HIS A 35 2.01 -5.17 8.45
CA HIS A 35 2.58 -4.82 9.75
C HIS A 35 4.07 -4.52 9.61
N VAL A 36 4.47 -3.34 10.01
CA VAL A 36 5.85 -2.87 10.06
C VAL A 36 6.18 -2.61 11.53
N ASP A 37 7.18 -3.30 12.06
CA ASP A 37 7.58 -3.19 13.46
C ASP A 37 9.00 -2.65 13.59
N SER A 38 9.12 -1.43 14.13
CA SER A 38 10.37 -0.79 14.56
C SER A 38 11.46 -0.79 13.48
N VAL A 39 11.07 -0.67 12.21
CA VAL A 39 11.99 -0.76 11.08
C VAL A 39 12.90 0.45 11.00
N SER A 40 14.20 0.19 10.93
CA SER A 40 15.23 1.21 10.66
C SER A 40 16.00 0.86 9.40
N TYR A 41 16.34 1.89 8.62
CA TYR A 41 17.11 1.75 7.41
C TYR A 41 17.99 2.97 7.16
N GLN A 42 19.27 2.72 6.92
CA GLN A 42 20.28 3.71 6.55
C GLN A 42 20.86 3.36 5.18
N TRP A 43 20.91 4.35 4.29
CA TRP A 43 21.56 4.21 2.99
C TRP A 43 23.09 4.10 3.13
N PRO A 44 23.81 3.50 2.16
CA PRO A 44 25.28 3.39 2.20
C PRO A 44 26.02 4.72 2.33
N ASN A 45 25.41 5.82 1.91
CA ASN A 45 25.95 7.17 2.08
C ASN A 45 25.75 7.77 3.49
N GLY A 46 25.29 6.98 4.46
CA GLY A 46 25.10 7.40 5.85
C GLY A 46 23.74 8.07 6.12
N HIS A 47 22.89 8.31 5.11
CA HIS A 47 21.57 8.95 5.32
C HIS A 47 20.59 7.98 5.97
N HIS A 48 20.08 8.34 7.17
CA HIS A 48 19.03 7.60 7.87
C HIS A 48 17.67 7.90 7.23
N SER A 49 17.09 6.91 6.55
CA SER A 49 15.80 7.06 5.86
C SER A 49 14.62 6.63 6.72
N LEU A 50 14.77 5.58 7.52
CA LEU A 50 13.78 5.13 8.48
C LEU A 50 14.40 5.02 9.88
N ASN A 51 13.65 5.40 10.90
CA ASN A 51 14.08 5.42 12.30
C ASN A 51 12.99 4.83 13.20
N ARG A 52 13.10 3.52 13.51
CA ARG A 52 12.09 2.77 14.27
C ARG A 52 10.66 3.03 13.76
N CYS A 53 10.52 2.96 12.43
CA CYS A 53 9.24 3.16 11.77
C CYS A 53 8.32 1.99 12.08
N SER A 54 7.12 2.27 12.60
CA SER A 54 6.11 1.26 12.88
C SER A 54 4.76 1.71 12.32
N LEU A 55 4.02 0.78 11.70
CA LEU A 55 2.65 0.99 11.25
C LEU A 55 1.92 -0.35 11.13
N THR A 56 0.60 -0.32 11.22
CA THR A 56 -0.25 -1.48 10.97
C THR A 56 -1.43 -1.07 10.11
N ILE A 57 -1.66 -1.81 9.02
CA ILE A 57 -2.89 -1.77 8.23
C ILE A 57 -3.63 -3.07 8.52
N SER A 58 -4.74 -2.98 9.24
CA SER A 58 -5.44 -4.15 9.78
C SER A 58 -6.54 -4.70 8.86
N LYS A 59 -6.98 -3.96 7.85
CA LYS A 59 -8.07 -4.35 6.94
C LYS A 59 -7.86 -3.78 5.54
N PRO A 60 -8.44 -4.41 4.50
CA PRO A 60 -8.48 -3.83 3.16
C PRO A 60 -9.04 -2.42 3.16
N GLY A 61 -8.59 -1.59 2.22
CA GLY A 61 -9.00 -0.20 2.10
C GLY A 61 -7.95 0.68 1.44
N LEU A 62 -8.27 1.97 1.30
CA LEU A 62 -7.38 3.00 0.76
C LEU A 62 -6.70 3.76 1.90
N TRP A 63 -5.43 3.47 2.14
CA TRP A 63 -4.60 4.04 3.20
C TRP A 63 -3.61 5.02 2.59
N MET A 64 -3.60 6.27 3.05
CA MET A 64 -2.76 7.30 2.47
C MET A 64 -1.64 7.76 3.40
N LEU A 65 -0.45 7.97 2.82
CA LEU A 65 0.74 8.44 3.50
C LEU A 65 1.20 9.76 2.89
N VAL A 66 1.23 10.80 3.69
CA VAL A 66 1.77 12.11 3.30
C VAL A 66 3.06 12.42 4.05
N GLY A 67 3.87 13.31 3.53
CA GLY A 67 5.12 13.74 4.17
C GLY A 67 6.02 14.47 3.19
N SER A 68 6.96 15.26 3.68
CA SER A 68 7.93 15.96 2.85
C SER A 68 8.81 15.01 2.02
N ASN A 69 9.46 15.54 0.99
CA ASN A 69 10.49 14.81 0.27
C ASN A 69 11.62 14.44 1.24
N GLY A 70 12.17 13.23 1.07
CA GLY A 70 13.20 12.70 1.97
C GLY A 70 12.69 12.18 3.32
N SER A 71 11.38 12.22 3.61
CA SER A 71 10.85 11.68 4.87
C SER A 71 10.91 10.15 5.03
N GLY A 72 11.22 9.40 3.94
CA GLY A 72 11.40 7.96 3.96
C GLY A 72 10.30 7.13 3.28
N LYS A 73 9.25 7.77 2.70
CA LYS A 73 8.07 7.10 2.12
C LYS A 73 8.43 6.06 1.05
N SER A 74 9.17 6.45 0.02
CA SER A 74 9.56 5.53 -1.06
C SER A 74 10.56 4.46 -0.59
N THR A 75 11.37 4.75 0.44
CA THR A 75 12.22 3.75 1.08
C THR A 75 11.40 2.69 1.80
N LEU A 76 10.36 3.11 2.53
CA LEU A 76 9.41 2.20 3.15
C LEU A 76 8.76 1.27 2.12
N PHE A 77 8.29 1.79 0.99
CA PHE A 77 7.69 0.98 -0.07
C PHE A 77 8.66 -0.06 -0.65
N ARG A 78 9.93 0.32 -0.86
CA ARG A 78 10.98 -0.62 -1.32
C ARG A 78 11.27 -1.72 -0.31
N LEU A 79 11.18 -1.42 0.98
CA LEU A 79 11.34 -2.41 2.05
C LEU A 79 10.11 -3.35 2.12
N VAL A 80 8.89 -2.82 2.02
CA VAL A 80 7.66 -3.62 2.02
C VAL A 80 7.59 -4.58 0.83
N THR A 81 8.10 -4.16 -0.34
CA THR A 81 8.16 -5.03 -1.54
C THR A 81 9.35 -5.99 -1.54
N GLY A 82 10.24 -5.92 -0.54
CA GLY A 82 11.44 -6.76 -0.49
C GLY A 82 12.56 -6.34 -1.45
N LEU A 83 12.43 -5.18 -2.13
CA LEU A 83 13.52 -4.60 -2.96
C LEU A 83 14.69 -4.13 -2.10
N LEU A 84 14.44 -3.83 -0.83
CA LEU A 84 15.45 -3.58 0.19
C LEU A 84 15.16 -4.47 1.39
N GLN A 85 16.19 -4.74 2.20
CA GLN A 85 16.03 -5.48 3.45
C GLN A 85 16.17 -4.52 4.64
N PRO A 86 15.31 -4.60 5.66
CA PRO A 86 15.44 -3.79 6.87
C PRO A 86 16.74 -4.16 7.61
N GLN A 87 17.44 -3.17 8.14
CA GLN A 87 18.63 -3.40 8.98
C GLN A 87 18.24 -3.72 10.42
N VAL A 88 17.10 -3.18 10.88
CA VAL A 88 16.52 -3.44 12.20
C VAL A 88 15.01 -3.50 12.04
N GLY A 89 14.35 -4.31 12.85
CA GLY A 89 12.89 -4.50 12.83
C GLY A 89 12.44 -5.55 11.83
N SER A 90 11.13 -5.65 11.63
CA SER A 90 10.52 -6.64 10.75
C SER A 90 9.33 -6.08 9.98
N ILE A 91 9.06 -6.69 8.82
CA ILE A 91 7.91 -6.36 7.98
C ILE A 91 7.15 -7.65 7.69
N TYR A 92 5.87 -7.64 7.95
CA TYR A 92 4.96 -8.72 7.64
C TYR A 92 3.87 -8.23 6.70
N CYS A 93 3.68 -8.95 5.59
CA CYS A 93 2.58 -8.75 4.64
C CYS A 93 1.79 -10.04 4.54
N GLN A 94 0.49 -10.01 4.84
CA GLN A 94 -0.36 -11.17 4.75
C GLN A 94 -0.49 -11.67 3.30
N ARG A 95 -0.44 -10.76 2.35
CA ARG A 95 -0.67 -11.02 0.93
C ARG A 95 0.48 -10.51 0.06
N SER A 96 0.54 -11.00 -1.18
CA SER A 96 1.52 -10.49 -2.16
C SER A 96 1.34 -9.00 -2.39
N SER A 97 2.46 -8.28 -2.40
CA SER A 97 2.53 -6.84 -2.66
C SER A 97 3.09 -6.54 -4.04
N ALA A 98 2.67 -5.43 -4.62
CA ALA A 98 3.26 -4.90 -5.84
C ALA A 98 3.41 -3.37 -5.74
N LEU A 99 4.51 -2.86 -6.29
CA LEU A 99 4.80 -1.43 -6.38
C LEU A 99 4.30 -0.88 -7.71
N VAL A 100 3.60 0.24 -7.66
CA VAL A 100 3.20 1.04 -8.82
C VAL A 100 3.95 2.36 -8.75
N PHE A 101 4.76 2.65 -9.75
CA PHE A 101 5.61 3.83 -9.79
C PHE A 101 4.83 5.09 -10.18
N GLN A 102 5.37 6.23 -9.79
CA GLN A 102 4.89 7.56 -10.18
C GLN A 102 4.79 7.74 -11.69
N ASN A 103 5.84 7.31 -12.41
CA ASN A 103 5.85 7.29 -13.87
C ASN A 103 5.59 5.86 -14.38
N PRO A 104 4.42 5.59 -15.00
CA PRO A 104 4.09 4.27 -15.51
C PRO A 104 5.01 3.79 -16.64
N ASP A 105 5.66 4.68 -17.38
CA ASP A 105 6.60 4.31 -18.44
C ASP A 105 7.85 3.56 -17.91
N HIS A 106 8.15 3.66 -16.62
CA HIS A 106 9.22 2.87 -15.99
C HIS A 106 8.81 1.43 -15.67
N GLN A 107 7.53 1.10 -15.81
CA GLN A 107 6.96 -0.20 -15.44
C GLN A 107 6.40 -0.97 -16.64
N LEU A 108 5.92 -0.26 -17.65
CA LEU A 108 5.33 -0.84 -18.85
C LEU A 108 6.45 -1.19 -19.85
N LEU A 109 6.64 -2.50 -20.12
CA LEU A 109 7.81 -3.02 -20.81
C LEU A 109 7.53 -3.50 -22.22
N LEU A 110 6.30 -3.95 -22.51
CA LEU A 110 5.95 -4.57 -23.79
C LEU A 110 5.14 -3.64 -24.68
N PRO A 111 5.12 -3.87 -26.01
CA PRO A 111 4.53 -2.95 -26.97
C PRO A 111 3.02 -2.75 -26.83
N SER A 112 2.25 -3.76 -26.39
CA SER A 112 0.79 -3.70 -26.29
C SER A 112 0.28 -3.97 -24.88
N CYS A 113 -0.89 -3.41 -24.55
CA CYS A 113 -1.50 -3.55 -23.24
C CYS A 113 -1.67 -5.02 -22.82
N GLY A 114 -2.17 -5.86 -23.72
CA GLY A 114 -2.40 -7.27 -23.41
C GLY A 114 -1.12 -8.06 -23.23
N SER A 115 -0.08 -7.79 -24.06
CA SER A 115 1.22 -8.46 -23.91
C SER A 115 1.88 -8.09 -22.58
N ASP A 116 1.79 -6.84 -22.17
CA ASP A 116 2.37 -6.36 -20.91
C ASP A 116 1.70 -7.00 -19.70
N LEU A 117 0.36 -7.04 -19.66
CA LEU A 117 -0.38 -7.72 -18.60
C LEU A 117 -0.08 -9.23 -18.53
N MET A 118 0.18 -9.87 -19.69
CA MET A 118 0.54 -11.30 -19.75
C MET A 118 1.84 -11.61 -18.98
N LEU A 119 2.76 -10.66 -18.82
CA LEU A 119 3.99 -10.84 -18.04
C LEU A 119 3.68 -11.13 -16.56
N GLY A 120 2.69 -10.43 -15.99
CA GLY A 120 2.29 -10.59 -14.59
C GLY A 120 1.51 -11.88 -14.31
N ILE A 121 0.92 -12.52 -15.33
CA ILE A 121 0.09 -13.71 -15.14
C ILE A 121 0.96 -14.96 -15.05
N ARG A 122 0.73 -15.79 -14.04
CA ARG A 122 1.47 -17.04 -13.82
C ARG A 122 1.46 -17.94 -15.06
N PRO A 123 2.60 -18.54 -15.44
CA PRO A 123 2.73 -19.32 -16.68
C PRO A 123 2.01 -20.68 -16.67
N ASN A 124 1.59 -21.16 -15.49
CA ASN A 124 0.90 -22.45 -15.33
C ASN A 124 -0.58 -22.44 -15.77
N GLN A 125 -1.09 -21.29 -16.22
CA GLN A 125 -2.45 -21.16 -16.77
C GLN A 125 -2.45 -21.36 -18.28
N SER A 126 -3.54 -21.94 -18.85
CA SER A 126 -3.69 -22.05 -20.29
C SER A 126 -3.74 -20.67 -20.97
N MET A 127 -3.39 -20.60 -22.25
CA MET A 127 -3.42 -19.33 -23.00
C MET A 127 -4.82 -18.68 -22.98
N ASP A 128 -5.88 -19.48 -23.03
CA ASP A 128 -7.25 -18.97 -22.97
C ASP A 128 -7.61 -18.42 -21.59
N GLN A 129 -7.18 -19.06 -20.52
CA GLN A 129 -7.35 -18.53 -19.16
C GLN A 129 -6.59 -17.21 -18.97
N ARG A 130 -5.36 -17.12 -19.47
CA ARG A 130 -4.55 -15.90 -19.42
C ARG A 130 -5.18 -14.77 -20.22
N ARG A 131 -5.70 -15.03 -21.43
CA ARG A 131 -6.44 -14.03 -22.23
C ARG A 131 -7.69 -13.54 -21.51
N LYS A 132 -8.50 -14.44 -20.96
CA LYS A 132 -9.68 -14.08 -20.16
C LYS A 132 -9.31 -13.22 -18.95
N LYS A 133 -8.22 -13.54 -18.27
CA LYS A 133 -7.73 -12.73 -17.14
C LYS A 133 -7.29 -11.33 -17.60
N VAL A 134 -6.59 -11.20 -18.74
CA VAL A 134 -6.22 -9.90 -19.31
C VAL A 134 -7.45 -9.07 -19.64
N GLU A 135 -8.45 -9.63 -20.32
CA GLU A 135 -9.68 -8.91 -20.64
C GLU A 135 -10.44 -8.48 -19.38
N ALA A 136 -10.54 -9.35 -18.37
CA ALA A 136 -11.18 -9.03 -17.10
C ALA A 136 -10.49 -7.87 -16.40
N LEU A 137 -9.14 -7.87 -16.35
CA LEU A 137 -8.36 -6.78 -15.75
C LEU A 137 -8.52 -5.47 -16.51
N LEU A 138 -8.45 -5.50 -17.85
CA LEU A 138 -8.66 -4.31 -18.66
C LEU A 138 -10.06 -3.73 -18.45
N ASN A 139 -11.08 -4.58 -18.39
CA ASN A 139 -12.46 -4.14 -18.13
C ASN A 139 -12.59 -3.53 -16.72
N GLN A 140 -12.02 -4.17 -15.71
CA GLN A 140 -12.05 -3.69 -14.33
C GLN A 140 -11.37 -2.31 -14.17
N LEU A 141 -10.34 -2.04 -14.95
CA LEU A 141 -9.62 -0.75 -14.94
C LEU A 141 -10.16 0.27 -15.96
N GLY A 142 -11.31 0.01 -16.60
CA GLY A 142 -11.91 0.91 -17.61
C GLY A 142 -11.04 1.07 -18.87
N LEU A 143 -10.37 -0.02 -19.28
CA LEU A 143 -9.51 -0.12 -20.47
C LEU A 143 -10.00 -1.17 -21.48
N HIS A 144 -11.32 -1.41 -21.51
CA HIS A 144 -11.91 -2.43 -22.38
C HIS A 144 -11.59 -2.19 -23.85
N GLY A 145 -11.37 -3.29 -24.57
CA GLY A 145 -11.03 -3.27 -25.98
C GLY A 145 -9.58 -2.86 -26.29
N LEU A 146 -8.78 -2.52 -25.26
CA LEU A 146 -7.42 -2.01 -25.48
C LEU A 146 -6.33 -3.10 -25.45
N ALA A 147 -6.66 -4.39 -25.39
CA ALA A 147 -5.66 -5.46 -25.30
C ALA A 147 -4.60 -5.41 -26.41
N LYS A 148 -5.00 -5.11 -27.64
CA LYS A 148 -4.10 -5.00 -28.80
C LYS A 148 -3.52 -3.59 -29.00
N ARG A 149 -3.95 -2.61 -28.19
CA ARG A 149 -3.53 -1.21 -28.34
C ARG A 149 -2.06 -1.03 -27.98
N PRO A 150 -1.27 -0.31 -28.81
CA PRO A 150 0.10 0.04 -28.48
C PRO A 150 0.14 0.97 -27.26
N ILE A 151 1.02 0.67 -26.30
CA ILE A 151 1.10 1.42 -25.01
C ILE A 151 1.47 2.89 -25.21
N HIS A 152 2.34 3.20 -26.17
CA HIS A 152 2.74 4.57 -26.47
C HIS A 152 1.60 5.48 -26.95
N THR A 153 0.46 4.89 -27.40
CA THR A 153 -0.74 5.65 -27.82
C THR A 153 -1.73 5.93 -26.70
N LEU A 154 -1.44 5.45 -25.49
CA LEU A 154 -2.30 5.65 -24.31
C LEU A 154 -2.07 7.05 -23.69
N SER A 155 -3.14 7.64 -23.14
CA SER A 155 -3.01 8.79 -22.25
C SER A 155 -2.28 8.42 -20.97
N GLY A 156 -1.73 9.43 -20.24
CA GLY A 156 -1.07 9.21 -18.96
C GLY A 156 -1.94 8.45 -17.97
N GLY A 157 -3.22 8.83 -17.84
CA GLY A 157 -4.17 8.15 -16.96
C GLY A 157 -4.49 6.72 -17.40
N GLN A 158 -4.52 6.44 -18.71
CA GLN A 158 -4.67 5.08 -19.22
C GLN A 158 -3.42 4.22 -18.93
N LYS A 159 -2.21 4.78 -19.09
CA LYS A 159 -0.96 4.10 -18.73
C LYS A 159 -0.90 3.79 -17.24
N GLN A 160 -1.31 4.72 -16.39
CA GLN A 160 -1.33 4.52 -14.94
C GLN A 160 -2.29 3.40 -14.55
N ARG A 161 -3.50 3.37 -15.12
CA ARG A 161 -4.45 2.28 -14.88
C ARG A 161 -3.95 0.94 -15.43
N LEU A 162 -3.22 0.94 -16.55
CA LEU A 162 -2.57 -0.25 -17.09
C LEU A 162 -1.47 -0.77 -16.15
N ALA A 163 -0.65 0.11 -15.57
CA ALA A 163 0.35 -0.26 -14.57
C ALA A 163 -0.28 -0.89 -13.31
N ILE A 164 -1.42 -0.35 -12.85
CA ILE A 164 -2.23 -0.94 -11.76
C ILE A 164 -2.77 -2.32 -12.18
N ALA A 165 -3.28 -2.47 -13.41
CA ALA A 165 -3.72 -3.75 -13.94
C ALA A 165 -2.58 -4.79 -13.97
N GLY A 166 -1.35 -4.39 -14.31
CA GLY A 166 -0.15 -5.21 -14.27
C GLY A 166 0.16 -5.72 -12.86
N ALA A 167 0.05 -4.85 -11.85
CA ALA A 167 0.19 -5.23 -10.45
C ALA A 167 -0.87 -6.27 -10.03
N LEU A 168 -2.13 -6.09 -10.42
CA LEU A 168 -3.21 -7.05 -10.16
C LEU A 168 -3.04 -8.36 -10.95
N ALA A 169 -2.43 -8.33 -12.13
CA ALA A 169 -2.15 -9.51 -12.94
C ALA A 169 -1.25 -10.51 -12.21
N SER A 170 -0.35 -10.04 -11.36
CA SER A 170 0.51 -10.86 -10.50
C SER A 170 -0.17 -11.37 -9.22
N ASP A 171 -1.49 -11.24 -9.11
CA ASP A 171 -2.31 -11.59 -7.94
C ASP A 171 -1.93 -10.79 -6.67
N ALA A 172 -1.34 -9.61 -6.83
CA ALA A 172 -1.07 -8.70 -5.71
C ALA A 172 -2.39 -8.23 -5.09
N ARG A 173 -2.40 -8.18 -3.74
CA ARG A 173 -3.54 -7.70 -2.94
C ARG A 173 -3.18 -6.50 -2.08
N LEU A 174 -1.90 -6.23 -1.91
CA LEU A 174 -1.38 -4.99 -1.34
C LEU A 174 -0.70 -4.19 -2.47
N LEU A 175 -1.34 -3.12 -2.90
CA LEU A 175 -0.78 -2.19 -3.88
C LEU A 175 -0.08 -1.04 -3.17
N LEU A 176 1.18 -0.84 -3.46
CA LEU A 176 1.99 0.27 -2.98
C LEU A 176 2.08 1.29 -4.12
N LEU A 177 1.34 2.39 -4.03
CA LEU A 177 1.23 3.38 -5.09
C LEU A 177 2.04 4.64 -4.72
N ASP A 178 3.18 4.82 -5.39
CA ASP A 178 4.08 5.96 -5.13
C ASP A 178 3.69 7.15 -6.02
N GLU A 179 2.92 8.09 -5.47
CA GLU A 179 2.42 9.30 -6.15
C GLU A 179 1.76 9.04 -7.52
N PRO A 180 0.82 8.10 -7.64
CA PRO A 180 0.35 7.61 -8.94
C PRO A 180 -0.44 8.63 -9.77
N THR A 181 -0.77 9.79 -9.21
CA THR A 181 -1.52 10.87 -9.87
C THR A 181 -0.67 12.10 -10.18
N ALA A 182 0.60 12.13 -9.76
CA ALA A 182 1.43 13.34 -9.83
C ALA A 182 1.64 13.87 -11.26
N LEU A 183 1.67 12.99 -12.27
CA LEU A 183 1.93 13.32 -13.66
C LEU A 183 0.64 13.39 -14.52
N LEU A 184 -0.54 13.39 -13.90
CA LEU A 184 -1.82 13.35 -14.60
C LEU A 184 -2.54 14.70 -14.55
N ASP A 185 -3.37 14.92 -15.57
CA ASP A 185 -4.33 16.01 -15.58
C ASP A 185 -5.42 15.81 -14.49
N PRO A 186 -6.20 16.81 -14.11
CA PRO A 186 -7.21 16.70 -13.05
C PRO A 186 -8.27 15.62 -13.29
N GLN A 187 -8.63 15.33 -14.54
CA GLN A 187 -9.58 14.28 -14.87
C GLN A 187 -8.95 12.90 -14.69
N GLY A 188 -7.73 12.71 -15.18
CA GLY A 188 -6.95 11.47 -15.00
C GLY A 188 -6.71 11.15 -13.53
N GLN A 189 -6.37 12.16 -12.72
CA GLN A 189 -6.18 12.03 -11.27
C GLN A 189 -7.43 11.47 -10.60
N ARG A 190 -8.60 12.10 -10.83
CA ARG A 190 -9.88 11.63 -10.29
C ARG A 190 -10.23 10.23 -10.74
N THR A 191 -10.02 9.92 -12.02
CA THR A 191 -10.31 8.61 -12.57
C THR A 191 -9.47 7.52 -11.91
N VAL A 192 -8.14 7.73 -11.78
CA VAL A 192 -7.24 6.75 -11.15
C VAL A 192 -7.60 6.56 -9.67
N LEU A 193 -7.83 7.66 -8.94
CA LEU A 193 -8.19 7.60 -7.52
C LEU A 193 -9.50 6.83 -7.30
N ASN A 194 -10.54 7.15 -8.06
CA ASN A 194 -11.84 6.45 -7.98
C ASN A 194 -11.69 4.96 -8.31
N THR A 195 -10.96 4.62 -9.38
CA THR A 195 -10.71 3.24 -9.76
C THR A 195 -10.03 2.45 -8.63
N VAL A 196 -9.00 3.01 -8.00
CA VAL A 196 -8.32 2.34 -6.88
C VAL A 196 -9.26 2.21 -5.68
N ARG A 197 -10.05 3.24 -5.39
CA ARG A 197 -11.04 3.19 -4.30
C ARG A 197 -12.09 2.12 -4.52
N GLU A 198 -12.62 1.98 -5.74
CA GLU A 198 -13.55 0.91 -6.11
C GLU A 198 -12.93 -0.47 -5.90
N LEU A 199 -11.67 -0.68 -6.29
CA LEU A 199 -10.94 -1.92 -6.05
C LEU A 199 -10.78 -2.23 -4.56
N CYS A 200 -10.53 -1.22 -3.72
CA CYS A 200 -10.41 -1.37 -2.27
C CYS A 200 -11.73 -1.77 -1.60
N HIS A 201 -12.86 -1.36 -2.18
CA HIS A 201 -14.20 -1.62 -1.64
C HIS A 201 -14.99 -2.67 -2.45
N ASP A 202 -14.29 -3.44 -3.31
CA ASP A 202 -14.90 -4.56 -4.03
C ASP A 202 -15.48 -5.58 -3.03
N PRO A 203 -16.80 -5.92 -3.11
CA PRO A 203 -17.45 -6.76 -2.10
C PRO A 203 -16.95 -8.22 -2.13
N VAL A 204 -16.35 -8.67 -3.22
CA VAL A 204 -15.91 -10.06 -3.42
C VAL A 204 -14.42 -10.23 -3.18
N LYS A 205 -13.63 -9.29 -3.68
CA LYS A 205 -12.17 -9.38 -3.67
C LYS A 205 -11.53 -8.03 -3.36
N PRO A 206 -11.78 -7.43 -2.18
CA PRO A 206 -11.17 -6.15 -1.84
C PRO A 206 -9.65 -6.26 -1.83
N ILE A 207 -9.01 -5.16 -2.20
CA ILE A 207 -7.55 -5.00 -2.10
C ILE A 207 -7.20 -3.98 -1.03
N THR A 208 -5.96 -3.98 -0.62
CA THR A 208 -5.37 -2.91 0.18
C THR A 208 -4.53 -2.03 -0.72
N ALA A 209 -4.82 -0.74 -0.77
CA ALA A 209 -3.98 0.26 -1.43
C ALA A 209 -3.28 1.11 -0.37
N PHE A 210 -1.95 1.12 -0.38
CA PHE A 210 -1.15 2.03 0.41
C PHE A 210 -0.56 3.07 -0.53
N TRP A 211 -1.06 4.29 -0.44
CA TRP A 211 -0.92 5.37 -1.42
C TRP A 211 -0.11 6.52 -0.85
N ILE A 212 1.03 6.82 -1.43
CA ILE A 212 1.80 8.03 -1.14
C ILE A 212 1.26 9.16 -1.98
N THR A 213 1.01 10.31 -1.35
CA THR A 213 0.61 11.54 -2.04
C THR A 213 1.16 12.79 -1.36
N HIS A 214 1.32 13.85 -2.13
CA HIS A 214 1.54 15.23 -1.68
C HIS A 214 0.27 16.09 -1.80
N ARG A 215 -0.79 15.54 -2.34
CA ARG A 215 -2.05 16.21 -2.63
C ARG A 215 -3.02 16.03 -1.47
N LEU A 216 -3.29 17.12 -0.76
CA LEU A 216 -4.16 17.08 0.42
C LEU A 216 -5.65 16.88 0.05
N ASP A 217 -6.06 17.24 -1.18
CA ASP A 217 -7.40 17.03 -1.70
C ASP A 217 -7.76 15.54 -1.86
N GLU A 218 -6.77 14.68 -2.15
CA GLU A 218 -6.97 13.24 -2.26
C GLU A 218 -7.30 12.58 -0.92
N LEU A 219 -6.83 13.14 0.20
CA LEU A 219 -7.02 12.57 1.55
C LEU A 219 -8.50 12.37 1.91
N SER A 220 -9.40 13.17 1.34
CA SER A 220 -10.84 13.04 1.57
C SER A 220 -11.41 11.68 1.15
N GLN A 221 -10.69 10.94 0.30
CA GLN A 221 -11.10 9.63 -0.20
C GLN A 221 -10.49 8.45 0.58
N ALA A 222 -9.57 8.73 1.53
CA ALA A 222 -8.86 7.72 2.29
C ALA A 222 -9.70 7.12 3.42
N ASP A 223 -9.61 5.82 3.62
CA ASP A 223 -10.14 5.11 4.80
C ASP A 223 -9.31 5.40 6.05
N GLY A 224 -8.04 5.74 5.86
CA GLY A 224 -7.14 6.23 6.89
C GLY A 224 -5.94 6.94 6.26
N ALA A 225 -5.44 7.96 6.96
CA ALA A 225 -4.30 8.74 6.53
C ALA A 225 -3.30 8.95 7.66
N ALA A 226 -2.01 8.94 7.35
CA ALA A 226 -0.95 9.21 8.30
C ALA A 226 0.10 10.15 7.69
N GLN A 227 0.82 10.85 8.56
CA GLN A 227 1.94 11.69 8.17
C GLN A 227 3.26 11.01 8.51
N MET A 228 4.19 11.02 7.54
CA MET A 228 5.56 10.58 7.76
C MET A 228 6.51 11.77 7.89
N SER A 229 7.32 11.76 8.93
CA SER A 229 8.34 12.77 9.18
C SER A 229 9.58 12.14 9.79
N MET A 230 10.77 12.51 9.32
CA MET A 230 12.07 12.04 9.84
C MET A 230 12.15 10.51 9.99
N GLY A 231 11.66 9.77 9.00
CA GLY A 231 11.68 8.32 9.00
C GLY A 231 10.69 7.63 9.95
N ARG A 232 9.74 8.37 10.53
CA ARG A 232 8.69 7.85 11.44
C ARG A 232 7.32 8.15 10.91
N ILE A 233 6.36 7.27 11.16
CA ILE A 233 4.95 7.47 10.80
C ILE A 233 4.17 7.82 12.07
N GLY A 234 3.34 8.86 11.96
CA GLY A 234 2.38 9.24 12.98
C GLY A 234 1.17 8.28 13.02
N PRO A 235 0.25 8.48 13.97
CA PRO A 235 -0.95 7.66 14.07
C PRO A 235 -1.85 7.81 12.83
N TRP A 236 -2.61 6.76 12.54
CA TRP A 236 -3.69 6.82 11.56
C TRP A 236 -4.81 7.73 12.07
N THR A 237 -5.26 8.61 11.21
CA THR A 237 -6.42 9.49 11.44
C THR A 237 -7.32 9.44 10.22
N SER A 238 -8.50 10.05 10.28
CA SER A 238 -9.32 10.21 9.07
C SER A 238 -8.62 11.13 8.06
N GLY A 239 -8.81 10.86 6.76
CA GLY A 239 -8.20 11.69 5.71
C GLY A 239 -8.57 13.18 5.81
N PRO A 240 -9.86 13.55 6.00
CA PRO A 240 -10.27 14.94 6.19
C PRO A 240 -9.61 15.62 7.38
N GLU A 241 -9.51 14.94 8.55
CA GLU A 241 -8.87 15.47 9.75
C GLU A 241 -7.39 15.77 9.51
N LEU A 242 -6.66 14.83 8.91
CA LEU A 242 -5.25 15.04 8.57
C LEU A 242 -5.09 16.18 7.58
N GLY A 243 -5.96 16.25 6.55
CA GLY A 243 -5.96 17.31 5.55
C GLY A 243 -6.12 18.70 6.17
N GLN A 244 -7.10 18.86 7.06
CA GLN A 244 -7.31 20.10 7.79
C GLN A 244 -6.10 20.48 8.64
N ARG A 245 -5.58 19.55 9.46
CA ARG A 245 -4.40 19.79 10.31
C ARG A 245 -3.18 20.26 9.50
N LEU A 246 -2.95 19.68 8.32
CA LEU A 246 -1.82 20.04 7.47
C LEU A 246 -2.02 21.36 6.73
N GLN A 247 -3.25 21.73 6.42
CA GLN A 247 -3.57 23.05 5.84
C GLN A 247 -3.36 24.17 6.87
N PHE A 248 -3.90 24.02 8.08
CA PHE A 248 -3.75 25.03 9.15
C PHE A 248 -2.31 25.14 9.67
N GLY A 249 -1.57 24.04 9.75
CA GLY A 249 -0.16 24.04 10.15
C GLY A 249 0.79 24.75 9.13
N ARG A 250 0.35 25.03 7.90
CA ARG A 250 1.09 25.83 6.93
C ARG A 250 0.95 27.35 7.16
N PHE A 251 -0.08 27.77 7.89
CA PHE A 251 -0.34 29.20 8.17
C PHE A 251 0.23 29.66 9.54
N SER A 252 0.86 28.75 10.30
CA SER A 252 1.43 29.02 11.64
C SER A 252 2.96 29.09 11.65
N LYS A 253 3.59 29.42 10.51
CA LYS A 253 5.05 29.66 10.42
C LYS A 253 5.32 31.06 9.86
#